data_cdceaf96fdd2a232ba38b69b2015dce5
#
_entry.id   cdceaf96fdd2a232ba38b69b2015dce5
#
_cell.length_a   1.000
_cell.length_b   1.000
_cell.length_c   1.000
_cell.angle_alpha   90.00
_cell.angle_beta   90.00
_cell.angle_gamma   90.00
#
_symmetry.space_group_name_H-M   'P 1'
#
loop_
_entity.id
_entity.type
_entity.pdbx_description
1 polymer ?
#
loop_
_entity_poly.entity_id
_entity_poly.type
_entity_poly.pdbx_seq_one_letter_code
_entity_poly.pdbx_strand_id
1 'polypeptide(L)'
;MKIVFIITSSGDAYYCGNCFRDNLMAQAMKRAGHEVVIMPIYLPLRQKEFQADTPLFFPATSYYVGQKFFKKKPMPAWLKKLLGAQPLLDIAMSMAGTTTSDGMEDMTLSMIHGEGTTFDDMVREMIDWIVTKEHPDVVYISSSMLVGIAKALKQEFKKLKMALPPKIVCVAQDEEVWIDGLREEDATLAWRGIAENLKYADAVITTSLYYKEKMASLFNAVHVVYPGLEIEKYATEEHPANPTIGFFYRMNKADGLDVLAEAFVMLKQKGSVPHLKLRIGGGYTSNDKPFLRQVRKVLAPYKEDVVIEDTYDWAHHAAFYKKVSVICVPLQFEESVGLYLLEAFATGVPVVEPDEGSFSEIVGNAGLLYHPNDALHLAEALEKLFTTPGLYEQSCKAASKLSAERYNCCIVAEKLEEIIKTI
;
A
#
# COMPACT_ATOMS: atom_id res chain seq x y z
N MET A 1 2.33 7.22 24.83
CA MET A 1 1.69 5.89 24.74
C MET A 1 2.66 4.92 24.10
N LYS A 2 2.54 3.64 24.44
CA LYS A 2 3.24 2.57 23.71
C LYS A 2 2.28 1.92 22.73
N ILE A 3 2.69 1.88 21.44
CA ILE A 3 1.85 1.40 20.35
C ILE A 3 2.55 0.26 19.62
N VAL A 4 1.92 -0.89 19.52
CA VAL A 4 2.40 -2.00 18.70
C VAL A 4 1.71 -1.93 17.33
N PHE A 5 2.50 -1.77 16.27
CA PHE A 5 2.04 -1.81 14.88
C PHE A 5 2.26 -3.21 14.30
N ILE A 6 1.17 -3.95 14.10
CA ILE A 6 1.17 -5.21 13.37
C ILE A 6 0.98 -4.89 11.90
N ILE A 7 2.03 -5.09 11.11
CA ILE A 7 2.05 -4.69 9.71
C ILE A 7 2.29 -5.87 8.77
N THR A 8 1.66 -5.81 7.61
CA THR A 8 2.05 -6.65 6.48
C THR A 8 3.28 -6.04 5.83
N SER A 9 4.24 -6.85 5.44
CA SER A 9 5.42 -6.39 4.68
C SER A 9 5.42 -6.99 3.30
N SER A 10 5.99 -6.29 2.32
CA SER A 10 6.17 -6.76 0.94
C SER A 10 7.63 -7.05 0.62
N GLY A 11 7.84 -7.72 -0.51
CA GLY A 11 9.18 -7.85 -1.09
C GLY A 11 9.71 -6.53 -1.65
N ASP A 12 11.04 -6.48 -1.89
CA ASP A 12 11.74 -5.26 -2.37
C ASP A 12 11.78 -5.14 -3.90
N ALA A 13 11.03 -5.99 -4.63
CA ALA A 13 11.14 -6.07 -6.08
C ALA A 13 10.40 -4.95 -6.83
N TYR A 14 9.41 -4.33 -6.20
CA TYR A 14 8.57 -3.29 -6.80
C TYR A 14 7.95 -2.38 -5.73
N TYR A 15 7.44 -1.23 -6.17
CA TYR A 15 6.72 -0.29 -5.33
C TYR A 15 5.39 -0.90 -4.82
N CYS A 16 5.19 -0.85 -3.51
CA CYS A 16 3.96 -1.27 -2.84
C CYS A 16 3.50 -0.19 -1.87
N GLY A 17 2.54 0.64 -2.30
CA GLY A 17 2.04 1.78 -1.52
C GLY A 17 1.52 1.39 -0.13
N ASN A 18 0.71 0.35 -0.05
CA ASN A 18 0.10 -0.11 1.21
C ASN A 18 1.14 -0.51 2.27
N CYS A 19 2.23 -1.17 1.84
CA CYS A 19 3.29 -1.59 2.76
C CYS A 19 4.09 -0.40 3.30
N PHE A 20 4.29 0.64 2.48
CA PHE A 20 4.98 1.85 2.91
C PHE A 20 4.13 2.70 3.82
N ARG A 21 2.84 2.84 3.52
CA ARG A 21 1.92 3.62 4.31
C ARG A 21 1.92 3.24 5.79
N ASP A 22 1.87 1.94 6.10
CA ASP A 22 1.85 1.47 7.48
C ASP A 22 3.14 1.81 8.22
N ASN A 23 4.28 1.70 7.53
CA ASN A 23 5.57 2.12 8.07
C ASN A 23 5.64 3.64 8.27
N LEU A 24 5.13 4.43 7.33
CA LEU A 24 5.08 5.89 7.44
C LEU A 24 4.20 6.32 8.62
N MET A 25 3.06 5.65 8.83
CA MET A 25 2.21 5.90 10.00
C MET A 25 2.95 5.59 11.31
N ALA A 26 3.64 4.47 11.40
CA ALA A 26 4.46 4.11 12.55
C ALA A 26 5.55 5.17 12.83
N GLN A 27 6.23 5.66 11.79
CA GLN A 27 7.21 6.74 11.91
C GLN A 27 6.58 8.07 12.33
N ALA A 28 5.41 8.40 11.80
CA ALA A 28 4.68 9.59 12.21
C ALA A 28 4.37 9.57 13.71
N MET A 29 3.92 8.43 14.25
CA MET A 29 3.67 8.26 15.68
C MET A 29 4.96 8.28 16.53
N LYS A 30 6.08 7.74 16.02
CA LYS A 30 7.40 7.90 16.68
C LYS A 30 7.80 9.38 16.81
N ARG A 31 7.61 10.17 15.74
CA ARG A 31 7.89 11.61 15.74
C ARG A 31 6.98 12.41 16.67
N ALA A 32 5.72 11.98 16.81
CA ALA A 32 4.78 12.56 17.76
C ALA A 32 5.13 12.23 19.24
N GLY A 33 6.23 11.51 19.48
CA GLY A 33 6.75 11.21 20.83
C GLY A 33 6.18 9.95 21.45
N HIS A 34 5.58 9.04 20.67
CA HIS A 34 5.12 7.75 21.16
C HIS A 34 6.22 6.69 21.11
N GLU A 35 6.17 5.73 22.04
CA GLU A 35 6.95 4.51 21.95
C GLU A 35 6.26 3.57 20.95
N VAL A 36 6.91 3.30 19.83
CA VAL A 36 6.33 2.49 18.74
C VAL A 36 7.16 1.24 18.53
N VAL A 37 6.49 0.10 18.52
CA VAL A 37 7.06 -1.23 18.23
C VAL A 37 6.50 -1.71 16.89
N ILE A 38 7.36 -1.91 15.90
CA ILE A 38 6.97 -2.41 14.58
C ILE A 38 7.13 -3.92 14.55
N MET A 39 6.01 -4.61 14.32
CA MET A 39 5.89 -6.07 14.32
C MET A 39 5.44 -6.56 12.94
N PRO A 40 6.38 -6.99 12.07
CA PRO A 40 6.03 -7.55 10.76
C PRO A 40 5.43 -8.95 10.90
N ILE A 41 4.43 -9.27 10.02
CA ILE A 41 3.72 -10.55 10.15
C ILE A 41 4.13 -11.59 9.10
N TYR A 42 4.40 -11.23 7.84
CA TYR A 42 4.66 -12.21 6.78
C TYR A 42 6.09 -12.26 6.28
N LEU A 43 6.70 -11.09 6.09
CA LEU A 43 8.03 -10.93 5.53
C LEU A 43 8.85 -9.96 6.39
N PRO A 44 10.18 -10.12 6.47
CA PRO A 44 11.02 -9.19 7.22
C PRO A 44 11.05 -7.83 6.53
N LEU A 45 11.12 -6.78 7.34
CA LEU A 45 11.42 -5.43 6.86
C LEU A 45 12.92 -5.31 6.59
N ARG A 46 13.30 -4.91 5.38
CA ARG A 46 14.70 -4.77 4.97
C ARG A 46 15.15 -3.36 4.74
N GLN A 47 14.22 -2.46 4.68
CA GLN A 47 14.55 -1.06 4.44
C GLN A 47 15.27 -0.50 5.65
N LYS A 48 16.42 0.14 5.44
CA LYS A 48 17.24 0.71 6.52
C LYS A 48 16.47 1.71 7.39
N GLU A 49 15.47 2.35 6.82
CA GLU A 49 14.61 3.32 7.51
C GLU A 49 13.50 2.67 8.34
N PHE A 50 13.10 1.45 7.99
CA PHE A 50 12.02 0.71 8.65
C PHE A 50 12.57 -0.60 9.20
N GLN A 51 13.03 -0.56 10.45
CA GLN A 51 13.50 -1.75 11.13
C GLN A 51 12.39 -2.36 11.96
N ALA A 52 12.28 -3.70 11.88
CA ALA A 52 11.40 -4.44 12.78
C ALA A 52 11.99 -4.43 14.20
N ASP A 53 11.14 -4.15 15.17
CA ASP A 53 11.52 -4.16 16.59
C ASP A 53 11.33 -5.55 17.22
N THR A 54 10.72 -6.49 16.49
CA THR A 54 10.40 -7.84 16.95
C THR A 54 10.85 -8.92 15.95
N PRO A 55 10.96 -10.19 16.39
CA PRO A 55 11.12 -11.31 15.48
C PRO A 55 9.95 -11.40 14.49
N LEU A 56 10.17 -12.08 13.36
CA LEU A 56 9.12 -12.43 12.42
C LEU A 56 8.38 -13.67 12.95
N PHE A 57 7.15 -13.50 13.42
CA PHE A 57 6.36 -14.58 14.02
C PHE A 57 5.71 -15.50 12.97
N PHE A 58 5.43 -14.98 11.80
CA PHE A 58 4.73 -15.70 10.74
C PHE A 58 5.47 -15.67 9.39
N PRO A 59 6.56 -16.42 9.23
CA PRO A 59 7.25 -16.47 7.95
C PRO A 59 6.36 -17.06 6.85
N ALA A 60 6.08 -16.30 5.78
CA ALA A 60 5.28 -16.75 4.64
C ALA A 60 5.81 -18.04 4.00
N THR A 61 7.14 -18.25 4.02
CA THR A 61 7.80 -19.48 3.61
C THR A 61 7.33 -20.71 4.39
N SER A 62 7.17 -20.57 5.71
CA SER A 62 6.69 -21.67 6.57
C SER A 62 5.26 -22.06 6.24
N TYR A 63 4.43 -21.06 5.94
CA TYR A 63 3.05 -21.32 5.53
C TYR A 63 2.97 -22.05 4.19
N TYR A 64 3.65 -21.53 3.16
CA TYR A 64 3.62 -22.11 1.81
C TYR A 64 4.10 -23.56 1.79
N VAL A 65 5.20 -23.86 2.48
CA VAL A 65 5.72 -25.23 2.63
C VAL A 65 4.78 -26.09 3.47
N GLY A 66 4.21 -25.52 4.54
CA GLY A 66 3.24 -26.18 5.40
C GLY A 66 2.02 -26.69 4.63
N GLN A 67 1.40 -25.84 3.85
CA GLN A 67 0.25 -26.20 3.03
C GLN A 67 0.58 -27.25 1.98
N LYS A 68 1.69 -27.07 1.26
CA LYS A 68 2.05 -27.95 0.16
C LYS A 68 2.43 -29.37 0.60
N PHE A 69 3.10 -29.51 1.76
CA PHE A 69 3.68 -30.79 2.19
C PHE A 69 3.05 -31.38 3.44
N PHE A 70 2.51 -30.57 4.35
CA PHE A 70 1.99 -31.02 5.64
C PHE A 70 0.47 -31.02 5.73
N LYS A 71 -0.23 -30.33 4.84
CA LYS A 71 -1.71 -30.29 4.72
C LYS A 71 -2.42 -30.10 6.05
N LYS A 72 -2.77 -29.89 6.90
CA LYS A 72 -3.44 -29.85 8.22
C LYS A 72 -2.67 -30.51 9.38
N LYS A 73 -1.42 -30.96 9.17
CA LYS A 73 -0.59 -31.43 10.27
C LYS A 73 0.35 -30.32 10.76
N PRO A 74 0.61 -30.23 12.07
CA PRO A 74 1.54 -29.22 12.59
C PRO A 74 2.94 -29.47 12.02
N MET A 75 3.58 -28.40 11.55
CA MET A 75 4.95 -28.46 11.04
C MET A 75 5.94 -28.63 12.19
N PRO A 76 6.95 -29.51 12.10
CA PRO A 76 7.99 -29.64 13.12
C PRO A 76 8.72 -28.31 13.38
N ALA A 77 8.98 -28.00 14.65
CA ALA A 77 9.60 -26.74 15.07
C ALA A 77 10.96 -26.47 14.40
N TRP A 78 11.80 -27.53 14.22
CA TRP A 78 13.08 -27.38 13.53
C TRP A 78 12.93 -26.96 12.07
N LEU A 79 11.86 -27.40 11.39
CA LEU A 79 11.59 -27.04 10.00
C LEU A 79 11.04 -25.61 9.91
N LYS A 80 10.18 -25.18 10.85
CA LYS A 80 9.75 -23.77 10.97
C LYS A 80 10.98 -22.86 11.13
N LYS A 81 11.93 -23.22 12.00
CA LYS A 81 13.16 -22.47 12.20
C LYS A 81 14.05 -22.43 10.95
N LEU A 82 14.15 -23.54 10.22
CA LEU A 82 14.91 -23.59 8.97
C LEU A 82 14.27 -22.71 7.89
N LEU A 83 12.95 -22.76 7.73
CA LEU A 83 12.21 -21.96 6.75
C LEU A 83 12.19 -20.47 7.10
N GLY A 84 12.31 -20.13 8.38
CA GLY A 84 12.52 -18.75 8.85
C GLY A 84 13.95 -18.25 8.70
N ALA A 85 14.90 -19.07 8.18
CA ALA A 85 16.26 -18.64 7.97
C ALA A 85 16.38 -17.62 6.83
N GLN A 86 17.25 -16.62 7.03
CA GLN A 86 17.41 -15.46 6.15
C GLN A 86 17.52 -15.80 4.65
N PRO A 87 18.32 -16.77 4.19
CA PRO A 87 18.44 -17.07 2.76
C PRO A 87 17.13 -17.54 2.11
N LEU A 88 16.27 -18.24 2.86
CA LEU A 88 14.99 -18.72 2.35
C LEU A 88 13.94 -17.59 2.35
N LEU A 89 13.99 -16.71 3.33
CA LEU A 89 13.17 -15.50 3.35
C LEU A 89 13.54 -14.57 2.17
N ASP A 90 14.82 -14.49 1.81
CA ASP A 90 15.30 -13.72 0.65
C ASP A 90 14.70 -14.22 -0.66
N ILE A 91 14.65 -15.53 -0.83
CA ILE A 91 13.99 -16.16 -1.98
C ILE A 91 12.50 -15.86 -1.97
N ALA A 92 11.83 -15.99 -0.81
CA ALA A 92 10.42 -15.69 -0.69
C ALA A 92 10.09 -14.23 -1.00
N MET A 93 10.92 -13.29 -0.54
CA MET A 93 10.74 -11.86 -0.85
C MET A 93 10.88 -11.59 -2.35
N SER A 94 11.84 -12.22 -3.03
CA SER A 94 11.98 -12.09 -4.48
C SER A 94 10.80 -12.64 -5.27
N MET A 95 10.04 -13.56 -4.65
CA MET A 95 8.85 -14.19 -5.23
C MET A 95 7.53 -13.56 -4.75
N ALA A 96 7.55 -12.72 -3.73
CA ALA A 96 6.34 -12.19 -3.09
C ALA A 96 5.38 -11.48 -4.08
N GLY A 97 5.95 -10.78 -5.06
CA GLY A 97 5.16 -10.12 -6.10
C GLY A 97 4.52 -11.05 -7.13
N THR A 98 4.79 -12.34 -7.08
CA THR A 98 4.15 -13.35 -7.94
C THR A 98 3.03 -14.11 -7.22
N THR A 99 2.84 -13.87 -5.91
CA THR A 99 1.82 -14.51 -5.11
C THR A 99 0.45 -13.93 -5.45
N THR A 100 -0.47 -14.80 -5.81
CA THR A 100 -1.89 -14.51 -6.01
C THR A 100 -2.67 -15.05 -4.81
N SER A 101 -3.93 -14.64 -4.67
CA SER A 101 -4.83 -15.17 -3.63
C SER A 101 -5.20 -16.64 -3.85
N ASP A 102 -5.06 -17.15 -5.08
CA ASP A 102 -5.34 -18.54 -5.43
C ASP A 102 -4.47 -19.53 -4.64
N GLY A 103 -5.12 -20.48 -3.96
CA GLY A 103 -4.46 -21.43 -3.07
C GLY A 103 -4.10 -20.89 -1.68
N MET A 104 -4.51 -19.65 -1.35
CA MET A 104 -4.28 -19.02 -0.04
C MET A 104 -5.57 -18.86 0.78
N GLU A 105 -6.66 -19.50 0.36
CA GLU A 105 -8.00 -19.38 0.95
C GLU A 105 -7.99 -19.76 2.44
N ASP A 106 -7.44 -20.95 2.78
CA ASP A 106 -7.39 -21.43 4.17
C ASP A 106 -6.62 -20.46 5.09
N MET A 107 -5.54 -19.83 4.58
CA MET A 107 -4.78 -18.83 5.35
C MET A 107 -5.60 -17.57 5.56
N THR A 108 -6.14 -17.03 4.47
CA THR A 108 -6.93 -15.81 4.50
C THR A 108 -8.10 -15.94 5.46
N LEU A 109 -8.87 -17.02 5.34
CA LEU A 109 -10.00 -17.28 6.22
C LEU A 109 -9.58 -17.50 7.69
N SER A 110 -8.49 -18.25 7.94
CA SER A 110 -7.97 -18.44 9.32
C SER A 110 -7.57 -17.11 9.96
N MET A 111 -6.90 -16.21 9.23
CA MET A 111 -6.47 -14.91 9.74
C MET A 111 -7.67 -13.98 10.00
N ILE A 112 -8.68 -14.02 9.15
CA ILE A 112 -9.90 -13.22 9.31
C ILE A 112 -10.74 -13.74 10.49
N HIS A 113 -10.95 -15.06 10.58
CA HIS A 113 -11.78 -15.64 11.64
C HIS A 113 -11.09 -15.72 13.01
N GLY A 114 -9.76 -15.66 13.04
CA GLY A 114 -8.98 -15.76 14.27
C GLY A 114 -9.05 -17.15 14.89
N GLU A 115 -9.11 -18.19 14.06
CA GLU A 115 -9.20 -19.58 14.50
C GLU A 115 -8.69 -20.54 13.42
N GLY A 116 -8.39 -21.77 13.82
CA GLY A 116 -7.85 -22.82 12.96
C GLY A 116 -6.38 -23.08 13.23
N THR A 117 -5.91 -24.27 12.80
CA THR A 117 -4.54 -24.73 13.06
C THR A 117 -3.46 -23.77 12.56
N THR A 118 -3.67 -23.16 11.43
CA THR A 118 -2.72 -22.16 10.87
C THR A 118 -2.61 -20.95 11.77
N PHE A 119 -3.74 -20.36 12.18
CA PHE A 119 -3.80 -19.22 13.07
C PHE A 119 -3.18 -19.57 14.44
N ASP A 120 -3.62 -20.66 15.05
CA ASP A 120 -3.16 -21.09 16.37
C ASP A 120 -1.65 -21.33 16.42
N ASP A 121 -1.09 -21.96 15.40
CA ASP A 121 0.32 -22.29 15.34
C ASP A 121 1.25 -21.08 15.18
N MET A 122 0.75 -20.00 14.59
CA MET A 122 1.58 -18.89 14.12
C MET A 122 1.30 -17.57 14.83
N VAL A 123 0.06 -17.31 15.19
CA VAL A 123 -0.36 -16.04 15.79
C VAL A 123 -0.30 -16.10 17.31
N ARG A 124 -0.44 -17.26 17.92
CA ARG A 124 -0.46 -17.40 19.39
C ARG A 124 0.83 -16.92 20.04
N GLU A 125 2.00 -17.25 19.49
CA GLU A 125 3.29 -16.77 20.00
C GLU A 125 3.41 -15.25 19.93
N MET A 126 2.89 -14.65 18.86
CA MET A 126 2.84 -13.19 18.69
C MET A 126 1.93 -12.53 19.74
N ILE A 127 0.75 -13.11 19.98
CA ILE A 127 -0.18 -12.62 21.01
C ILE A 127 0.46 -12.72 22.40
N ASP A 128 1.09 -13.84 22.73
CA ASP A 128 1.82 -14.02 23.98
C ASP A 128 2.93 -12.96 24.13
N TRP A 129 3.66 -12.67 23.06
CA TRP A 129 4.67 -11.61 23.07
C TRP A 129 4.09 -10.23 23.35
N ILE A 130 3.00 -9.86 22.66
CA ILE A 130 2.32 -8.57 22.88
C ILE A 130 1.88 -8.43 24.34
N VAL A 131 1.29 -9.47 24.89
CA VAL A 131 0.70 -9.46 26.24
C VAL A 131 1.75 -9.52 27.34
N THR A 132 2.84 -10.30 27.15
CA THR A 132 3.80 -10.59 28.22
C THR A 132 5.07 -9.76 28.17
N LYS A 133 5.44 -9.22 27.01
CA LYS A 133 6.68 -8.43 26.85
C LYS A 133 6.43 -6.98 26.51
N GLU A 134 5.52 -6.71 25.57
CA GLU A 134 5.36 -5.34 25.10
C GLU A 134 4.45 -4.51 26.00
N HIS A 135 3.39 -5.08 26.55
CA HIS A 135 2.42 -4.36 27.37
C HIS A 135 1.99 -3.02 26.77
N PRO A 136 1.49 -3.00 25.51
CA PRO A 136 1.18 -1.74 24.84
C PRO A 136 -0.08 -1.08 25.42
N ASP A 137 -0.22 0.23 25.20
CA ASP A 137 -1.47 0.96 25.38
C ASP A 137 -2.43 0.71 24.20
N VAL A 138 -1.85 0.55 23.00
CA VAL A 138 -2.59 0.40 21.73
C VAL A 138 -1.95 -0.67 20.86
N VAL A 139 -2.79 -1.50 20.22
CA VAL A 139 -2.41 -2.39 19.14
C VAL A 139 -3.04 -1.87 17.85
N TYR A 140 -2.22 -1.51 16.89
CA TYR A 140 -2.62 -1.07 15.56
C TYR A 140 -2.46 -2.24 14.57
N ILE A 141 -3.55 -2.65 13.93
CA ILE A 141 -3.60 -3.75 12.96
C ILE A 141 -3.79 -3.13 11.57
N SER A 142 -2.81 -3.31 10.70
CA SER A 142 -2.70 -2.59 9.43
C SER A 142 -3.66 -3.03 8.32
N SER A 143 -4.39 -4.14 8.51
CA SER A 143 -5.37 -4.63 7.52
C SER A 143 -6.51 -5.36 8.20
N SER A 144 -7.72 -5.17 7.72
CA SER A 144 -8.91 -5.88 8.22
C SER A 144 -8.87 -7.39 7.89
N MET A 145 -8.05 -7.84 6.96
CA MET A 145 -7.77 -9.26 6.75
C MET A 145 -7.07 -9.92 7.94
N LEU A 146 -6.48 -9.13 8.86
CA LEU A 146 -5.85 -9.60 10.08
C LEU A 146 -6.75 -9.46 11.31
N VAL A 147 -8.01 -9.15 11.12
CA VAL A 147 -8.95 -8.81 12.21
C VAL A 147 -9.17 -9.95 13.21
N GLY A 148 -8.88 -11.20 12.85
CA GLY A 148 -8.87 -12.33 13.78
C GLY A 148 -7.87 -12.16 14.92
N ILE A 149 -6.80 -11.39 14.73
CA ILE A 149 -5.85 -11.03 15.79
C ILE A 149 -6.54 -10.16 16.85
N ALA A 150 -7.41 -9.22 16.44
CA ALA A 150 -8.20 -8.41 17.38
C ALA A 150 -9.10 -9.28 18.25
N LYS A 151 -9.80 -10.25 17.64
CA LYS A 151 -10.63 -11.24 18.35
C LYS A 151 -9.79 -12.03 19.36
N ALA A 152 -8.65 -12.56 18.97
CA ALA A 152 -7.80 -13.37 19.84
C ALA A 152 -7.20 -12.55 20.99
N LEU A 153 -6.74 -11.31 20.72
CA LEU A 153 -6.27 -10.40 21.77
C LEU A 153 -7.36 -10.09 22.79
N LYS A 154 -8.57 -9.73 22.36
CA LYS A 154 -9.69 -9.48 23.29
C LYS A 154 -10.06 -10.70 24.14
N GLN A 155 -9.96 -11.91 23.56
CA GLN A 155 -10.17 -13.15 24.30
C GLN A 155 -9.08 -13.36 25.36
N GLU A 156 -7.80 -13.14 25.02
CA GLU A 156 -6.69 -13.29 25.95
C GLU A 156 -6.74 -12.22 27.07
N PHE A 157 -7.05 -10.95 26.76
CA PHE A 157 -7.25 -9.89 27.75
C PHE A 157 -8.34 -10.25 28.75
N LYS A 158 -9.45 -10.82 28.27
CA LYS A 158 -10.55 -11.29 29.12
C LYS A 158 -10.12 -12.46 30.03
N LYS A 159 -9.38 -13.43 29.47
CA LYS A 159 -8.86 -14.58 30.21
C LYS A 159 -7.90 -14.16 31.33
N LEU A 160 -7.01 -13.18 31.03
CA LEU A 160 -6.07 -12.62 31.99
C LEU A 160 -6.71 -11.62 32.98
N LYS A 161 -7.99 -11.30 32.81
CA LYS A 161 -8.73 -10.32 33.63
C LYS A 161 -8.02 -8.98 33.74
N MET A 162 -7.46 -8.49 32.59
CA MET A 162 -6.75 -7.21 32.57
C MET A 162 -7.70 -6.07 32.96
N ALA A 163 -7.29 -5.26 33.93
CA ALA A 163 -8.09 -4.12 34.41
C ALA A 163 -8.16 -2.99 33.34
N LEU A 164 -7.06 -2.77 32.63
CA LEU A 164 -6.93 -1.81 31.52
C LEU A 164 -6.33 -2.52 30.31
N PRO A 165 -7.15 -3.18 29.49
CA PRO A 165 -6.64 -3.84 28.30
C PRO A 165 -6.23 -2.83 27.22
N PRO A 166 -5.23 -3.12 26.40
CA PRO A 166 -4.86 -2.31 25.26
C PRO A 166 -6.05 -2.02 24.34
N LYS A 167 -6.10 -0.80 23.79
CA LYS A 167 -7.05 -0.46 22.72
C LYS A 167 -6.61 -1.11 21.42
N ILE A 168 -7.54 -1.51 20.58
CA ILE A 168 -7.27 -2.12 19.29
C ILE A 168 -7.82 -1.22 18.18
N VAL A 169 -6.94 -0.75 17.32
CA VAL A 169 -7.27 -0.01 16.09
C VAL A 169 -7.03 -0.93 14.90
N CYS A 170 -8.02 -1.06 14.03
CA CYS A 170 -7.93 -1.87 12.81
C CYS A 170 -8.12 -0.98 11.58
N VAL A 171 -7.28 -1.16 10.58
CA VAL A 171 -7.36 -0.44 9.30
C VAL A 171 -8.04 -1.31 8.27
N ALA A 172 -8.92 -0.72 7.47
CA ALA A 172 -9.49 -1.33 6.28
C ALA A 172 -9.03 -0.55 5.05
N GLN A 173 -8.49 -1.28 4.05
CA GLN A 173 -7.86 -0.72 2.85
C GLN A 173 -7.60 -1.78 1.80
N ASP A 174 -8.11 -1.59 0.59
CA ASP A 174 -7.83 -2.39 -0.61
C ASP A 174 -7.91 -3.92 -0.41
N GLU A 175 -8.71 -4.38 0.56
CA GLU A 175 -8.88 -5.81 0.82
C GLU A 175 -9.47 -6.54 -0.38
N GLU A 176 -10.30 -5.87 -1.18
CA GLU A 176 -10.94 -6.42 -2.37
C GLU A 176 -9.92 -6.90 -3.41
N VAL A 177 -8.78 -6.22 -3.56
CA VAL A 177 -7.71 -6.63 -4.49
C VAL A 177 -7.23 -8.06 -4.21
N TRP A 178 -7.29 -8.47 -2.95
CA TRP A 178 -6.94 -9.83 -2.55
C TRP A 178 -8.16 -10.75 -2.46
N ILE A 179 -9.23 -10.29 -1.82
CA ILE A 179 -10.40 -11.12 -1.50
C ILE A 179 -11.17 -11.49 -2.76
N ASP A 180 -11.35 -10.56 -3.70
CA ASP A 180 -12.10 -10.82 -4.94
C ASP A 180 -11.32 -11.72 -5.91
N GLY A 181 -10.04 -11.94 -5.67
CA GLY A 181 -9.24 -12.96 -6.35
C GLY A 181 -9.37 -14.38 -5.78
N LEU A 182 -10.08 -14.55 -4.65
CA LEU A 182 -10.42 -15.87 -4.10
C LEU A 182 -11.60 -16.49 -4.88
N ARG A 183 -11.88 -17.77 -4.61
CA ARG A 183 -13.12 -18.39 -5.10
C ARG A 183 -14.32 -17.66 -4.49
N GLU A 184 -15.41 -17.54 -5.22
CA GLU A 184 -16.61 -16.77 -4.82
C GLU A 184 -17.14 -17.15 -3.42
N GLU A 185 -17.15 -18.46 -3.10
CA GLU A 185 -17.58 -18.95 -1.78
C GLU A 185 -16.65 -18.46 -0.66
N ASP A 186 -15.33 -18.52 -0.89
CA ASP A 186 -14.32 -18.11 0.08
C ASP A 186 -14.27 -16.57 0.23
N ALA A 187 -14.44 -15.84 -0.86
CA ALA A 187 -14.57 -14.37 -0.84
C ALA A 187 -15.80 -13.94 0.00
N THR A 188 -16.94 -14.60 -0.18
CA THR A 188 -18.15 -14.35 0.62
C THR A 188 -17.91 -14.62 2.11
N LEU A 189 -17.21 -15.72 2.44
CA LEU A 189 -16.86 -16.07 3.82
C LEU A 189 -15.88 -15.07 4.41
N ALA A 190 -14.91 -14.60 3.62
CA ALA A 190 -13.92 -13.60 4.03
C ALA A 190 -14.61 -12.28 4.40
N TRP A 191 -15.44 -11.73 3.52
CA TRP A 191 -16.16 -10.48 3.78
C TRP A 191 -17.08 -10.57 5.00
N ARG A 192 -17.81 -11.68 5.14
CA ARG A 192 -18.63 -11.94 6.33
C ARG A 192 -17.78 -11.99 7.59
N GLY A 193 -16.67 -12.72 7.57
CA GLY A 193 -15.75 -12.84 8.69
C GLY A 193 -15.15 -11.49 9.12
N ILE A 194 -14.77 -10.63 8.16
CA ILE A 194 -14.33 -9.27 8.43
C ILE A 194 -15.44 -8.49 9.15
N ALA A 195 -16.65 -8.44 8.58
CA ALA A 195 -17.78 -7.72 9.16
C ALA A 195 -18.12 -8.20 10.59
N GLU A 196 -18.08 -9.52 10.83
CA GLU A 196 -18.35 -10.11 12.14
C GLU A 196 -17.25 -9.82 13.16
N ASN A 197 -15.99 -9.75 12.76
CA ASN A 197 -14.86 -9.65 13.67
C ASN A 197 -14.35 -8.21 13.89
N LEU A 198 -14.68 -7.25 13.05
CA LEU A 198 -14.35 -5.84 13.27
C LEU A 198 -14.94 -5.28 14.58
N LYS A 199 -16.00 -5.89 15.14
CA LYS A 199 -16.52 -5.56 16.46
C LYS A 199 -15.52 -5.75 17.62
N TYR A 200 -14.43 -6.48 17.40
CA TYR A 200 -13.36 -6.66 18.39
C TYR A 200 -12.31 -5.53 18.34
N ALA A 201 -12.33 -4.69 17.31
CA ALA A 201 -11.57 -3.45 17.29
C ALA A 201 -12.33 -2.36 18.07
N ASP A 202 -11.59 -1.54 18.80
CA ASP A 202 -12.16 -0.38 19.52
C ASP A 202 -12.37 0.80 18.55
N ALA A 203 -11.56 0.88 17.46
CA ALA A 203 -11.79 1.77 16.34
C ALA A 203 -11.45 1.08 15.01
N VAL A 204 -12.21 1.43 13.97
CA VAL A 204 -11.92 1.05 12.59
C VAL A 204 -11.59 2.31 11.81
N ILE A 205 -10.49 2.25 11.05
CA ILE A 205 -9.99 3.36 10.25
C ILE A 205 -9.99 2.95 8.79
N THR A 206 -10.36 3.86 7.90
CA THR A 206 -10.14 3.75 6.44
C THR A 206 -9.20 4.84 5.97
N THR A 207 -8.61 4.64 4.81
CA THR A 207 -7.60 5.53 4.23
C THR A 207 -8.18 6.68 3.41
N SER A 208 -9.49 6.62 3.09
CA SER A 208 -10.22 7.64 2.33
C SER A 208 -11.71 7.64 2.67
N LEU A 209 -12.42 8.70 2.29
CA LEU A 209 -13.89 8.76 2.37
C LEU A 209 -14.50 7.75 1.39
N TYR A 210 -13.93 7.65 0.18
CA TYR A 210 -14.32 6.64 -0.79
C TYR A 210 -14.35 5.25 -0.18
N TYR A 211 -13.24 4.83 0.47
CA TYR A 211 -13.15 3.49 1.05
C TYR A 211 -14.08 3.32 2.26
N LYS A 212 -14.30 4.40 3.02
CA LYS A 212 -15.31 4.41 4.09
C LYS A 212 -16.72 4.14 3.55
N GLU A 213 -17.11 4.79 2.45
CA GLU A 213 -18.42 4.61 1.84
C GLU A 213 -18.55 3.20 1.24
N LYS A 214 -17.52 2.71 0.58
CA LYS A 214 -17.45 1.35 0.04
C LYS A 214 -17.67 0.30 1.13
N MET A 215 -17.10 0.50 2.31
CA MET A 215 -17.19 -0.42 3.44
C MET A 215 -18.40 -0.20 4.34
N ALA A 216 -19.22 0.82 4.10
CA ALA A 216 -20.34 1.19 4.97
C ALA A 216 -21.41 0.09 5.11
N SER A 217 -21.54 -0.80 4.12
CA SER A 217 -22.42 -1.97 4.17
C SER A 217 -21.95 -3.09 5.09
N LEU A 218 -20.64 -3.13 5.40
CA LEU A 218 -20.02 -4.20 6.19
C LEU A 218 -19.90 -3.82 7.67
N PHE A 219 -19.65 -2.55 7.98
CA PHE A 219 -19.49 -2.10 9.36
C PHE A 219 -19.79 -0.60 9.54
N ASN A 220 -20.21 -0.24 10.77
CA ASN A 220 -20.50 1.13 11.18
C ASN A 220 -19.33 1.74 11.96
N ALA A 221 -19.35 3.04 12.16
CA ALA A 221 -18.40 3.79 13.00
C ALA A 221 -16.94 3.72 12.52
N VAL A 222 -16.74 4.10 11.27
CA VAL A 222 -15.42 4.15 10.64
C VAL A 222 -14.88 5.58 10.63
N HIS A 223 -13.64 5.72 11.10
CA HIS A 223 -12.89 6.96 10.99
C HIS A 223 -12.08 6.99 9.70
N VAL A 224 -11.88 8.19 9.14
CA VAL A 224 -10.98 8.38 7.99
C VAL A 224 -9.68 8.99 8.47
N VAL A 225 -8.58 8.31 8.19
CA VAL A 225 -7.22 8.79 8.43
C VAL A 225 -6.41 8.59 7.15
N TYR A 226 -6.18 9.66 6.41
CA TYR A 226 -5.36 9.59 5.21
C TYR A 226 -3.92 9.20 5.54
N PRO A 227 -3.18 8.59 4.62
CA PRO A 227 -1.74 8.40 4.80
C PRO A 227 -1.01 9.74 4.90
N GLY A 228 0.08 9.77 5.64
CA GLY A 228 0.90 10.96 5.81
C GLY A 228 2.34 10.72 5.37
N LEU A 229 2.96 11.75 4.79
CA LEU A 229 4.35 11.75 4.36
C LEU A 229 5.21 12.73 5.17
N GLU A 230 6.49 12.42 5.27
CA GLU A 230 7.53 13.36 5.66
C GLU A 230 7.84 14.26 4.46
N ILE A 231 7.01 15.30 4.26
CA ILE A 231 7.04 16.11 3.04
C ILE A 231 8.40 16.77 2.79
N GLU A 232 9.18 17.01 3.84
CA GLU A 232 10.52 17.61 3.76
C GLU A 232 11.51 16.73 2.96
N LYS A 233 11.33 15.41 2.96
CA LYS A 233 12.15 14.48 2.17
C LYS A 233 11.93 14.60 0.66
N TYR A 234 10.79 15.13 0.26
CA TYR A 234 10.37 15.29 -1.14
C TYR A 234 10.60 16.71 -1.66
N ALA A 235 10.77 17.70 -0.78
CA ALA A 235 10.93 19.09 -1.20
C ALA A 235 12.05 19.24 -2.23
N THR A 236 11.78 19.97 -3.31
CA THR A 236 12.73 20.25 -4.39
C THR A 236 12.42 21.55 -5.07
N GLU A 237 13.47 22.24 -5.56
CA GLU A 237 13.37 23.32 -6.51
C GLU A 237 13.75 22.87 -7.93
N GLU A 238 14.16 21.59 -8.07
CA GLU A 238 14.53 21.01 -9.36
C GLU A 238 13.27 20.57 -10.11
N HIS A 239 13.15 21.03 -11.34
CA HIS A 239 12.12 20.60 -12.30
C HIS A 239 12.77 20.18 -13.61
N PRO A 240 12.19 19.19 -14.33
CA PRO A 240 12.74 18.78 -15.60
C PRO A 240 12.66 19.93 -16.63
N ALA A 241 13.72 20.08 -17.45
CA ALA A 241 13.77 21.08 -18.50
C ALA A 241 12.74 20.89 -19.62
N ASN A 242 12.25 19.67 -19.79
CA ASN A 242 11.26 19.29 -20.80
C ASN A 242 10.04 18.70 -20.11
N PRO A 243 8.83 18.86 -20.67
CA PRO A 243 7.65 18.15 -20.20
C PRO A 243 7.90 16.65 -20.12
N THR A 244 7.79 16.06 -18.92
CA THR A 244 8.11 14.68 -18.69
C THR A 244 6.96 14.00 -17.92
N ILE A 245 6.32 13.02 -18.55
CA ILE A 245 5.32 12.18 -17.90
C ILE A 245 6.07 11.12 -17.08
N GLY A 246 5.68 10.94 -15.82
CA GLY A 246 6.20 9.89 -14.94
C GLY A 246 5.16 8.82 -14.68
N PHE A 247 5.57 7.58 -14.78
CA PHE A 247 4.87 6.42 -14.24
C PHE A 247 5.73 5.84 -13.12
N PHE A 248 5.21 5.82 -11.90
CA PHE A 248 5.93 5.25 -10.77
C PHE A 248 5.04 4.32 -9.96
N TYR A 249 4.94 3.09 -10.41
CA TYR A 249 4.17 2.02 -9.80
C TYR A 249 4.72 0.67 -10.28
N ARG A 250 4.14 -0.47 -9.84
CA ARG A 250 4.52 -1.75 -10.39
C ARG A 250 4.27 -1.79 -11.91
N MET A 251 5.27 -2.16 -12.68
CA MET A 251 5.19 -2.17 -14.15
C MET A 251 4.46 -3.43 -14.64
N ASN A 252 3.14 -3.47 -14.51
CA ASN A 252 2.29 -4.57 -14.98
C ASN A 252 1.08 -4.04 -15.78
N LYS A 253 0.22 -4.95 -16.20
CA LYS A 253 -0.95 -4.60 -17.01
C LYS A 253 -2.07 -3.99 -16.18
N ALA A 254 -2.33 -4.51 -14.98
CA ALA A 254 -3.41 -4.01 -14.12
C ALA A 254 -3.15 -2.55 -13.68
N ASP A 255 -1.87 -2.14 -13.62
CA ASP A 255 -1.48 -0.78 -13.28
C ASP A 255 -1.44 0.16 -14.51
N GLY A 256 -1.88 -0.33 -15.69
CA GLY A 256 -2.22 0.48 -16.86
C GLY A 256 -1.03 1.02 -17.66
N LEU A 257 0.17 0.46 -17.51
CA LEU A 257 1.36 0.96 -18.22
C LEU A 257 1.23 0.89 -19.75
N ASP A 258 0.44 -0.04 -20.30
CA ASP A 258 0.09 -0.10 -21.73
C ASP A 258 -0.77 1.08 -22.14
N VAL A 259 -1.77 1.45 -21.36
CA VAL A 259 -2.64 2.62 -21.60
C VAL A 259 -1.81 3.90 -21.67
N LEU A 260 -0.87 4.07 -20.72
CA LEU A 260 0.04 5.22 -20.73
C LEU A 260 0.96 5.22 -21.95
N ALA A 261 1.50 4.06 -22.32
CA ALA A 261 2.38 3.94 -23.48
C ALA A 261 1.65 4.33 -24.79
N GLU A 262 0.39 3.92 -24.94
CA GLU A 262 -0.46 4.30 -26.08
C GLU A 262 -0.76 5.80 -26.08
N ALA A 263 -1.16 6.38 -24.94
CA ALA A 263 -1.42 7.81 -24.80
C ALA A 263 -0.16 8.65 -25.13
N PHE A 264 1.01 8.21 -24.65
CA PHE A 264 2.28 8.87 -24.95
C PHE A 264 2.57 8.86 -26.47
N VAL A 265 2.38 7.72 -27.14
CA VAL A 265 2.56 7.61 -28.60
C VAL A 265 1.60 8.54 -29.35
N MET A 266 0.33 8.63 -28.95
CA MET A 266 -0.64 9.55 -29.53
C MET A 266 -0.19 11.01 -29.42
N LEU A 267 0.29 11.42 -28.24
CA LEU A 267 0.81 12.76 -28.01
C LEU A 267 2.06 13.07 -28.86
N LYS A 268 2.97 12.11 -28.99
CA LYS A 268 4.17 12.24 -29.86
C LYS A 268 3.79 12.36 -31.32
N GLN A 269 2.80 11.60 -31.80
CA GLN A 269 2.31 11.68 -33.17
C GLN A 269 1.60 13.01 -33.46
N LYS A 270 0.83 13.51 -32.51
CA LYS A 270 0.14 14.80 -32.62
C LYS A 270 1.11 15.99 -32.56
N GLY A 271 2.20 15.87 -31.80
CA GLY A 271 3.22 16.92 -31.68
C GLY A 271 2.77 18.15 -30.90
N SER A 272 1.65 18.10 -30.18
CA SER A 272 1.06 19.22 -29.44
C SER A 272 1.82 19.63 -28.18
N VAL A 273 2.63 18.71 -27.60
CA VAL A 273 3.50 18.97 -26.47
C VAL A 273 4.96 18.84 -26.92
N PRO A 274 5.66 19.96 -27.20
CA PRO A 274 7.04 19.92 -27.70
C PRO A 274 7.98 19.27 -26.68
N HIS A 275 8.95 18.49 -27.20
CA HIS A 275 9.98 17.82 -26.39
C HIS A 275 9.44 16.89 -25.29
N LEU A 276 8.20 16.39 -25.42
CA LEU A 276 7.59 15.50 -24.46
C LEU A 276 8.44 14.23 -24.24
N LYS A 277 8.67 13.89 -22.97
CA LYS A 277 9.39 12.68 -22.52
C LYS A 277 8.53 11.82 -21.63
N LEU A 278 8.94 10.55 -21.49
CA LEU A 278 8.32 9.57 -20.61
C LEU A 278 9.38 8.93 -19.72
N ARG A 279 9.14 8.87 -18.43
CA ARG A 279 9.96 8.16 -17.44
C ARG A 279 9.13 7.13 -16.72
N ILE A 280 9.60 5.89 -16.70
CA ILE A 280 8.90 4.73 -16.10
C ILE A 280 9.79 4.15 -15.01
N GLY A 281 9.24 3.96 -13.81
CA GLY A 281 9.91 3.38 -12.65
C GLY A 281 8.94 2.62 -11.75
N GLY A 282 9.44 2.09 -10.62
CA GLY A 282 8.63 1.40 -9.60
C GLY A 282 8.79 -0.12 -9.58
N GLY A 283 9.57 -0.69 -10.51
CA GLY A 283 9.95 -2.10 -10.51
C GLY A 283 8.90 -3.05 -11.09
N TYR A 284 9.28 -4.32 -11.17
CA TYR A 284 8.44 -5.40 -11.72
C TYR A 284 8.91 -6.76 -11.23
N THR A 285 8.09 -7.78 -11.44
CA THR A 285 8.43 -9.17 -11.14
C THR A 285 8.79 -9.96 -12.41
N SER A 286 9.26 -11.19 -12.24
CA SER A 286 9.54 -12.08 -13.38
C SER A 286 8.31 -12.35 -14.26
N ASN A 287 7.10 -12.34 -13.66
CA ASN A 287 5.85 -12.57 -14.38
C ASN A 287 5.47 -11.41 -15.29
N ASP A 288 5.96 -10.20 -15.01
CA ASP A 288 5.62 -9.00 -15.76
C ASP A 288 6.49 -8.83 -17.03
N LYS A 289 7.60 -9.58 -17.16
CA LYS A 289 8.55 -9.48 -18.29
C LYS A 289 7.94 -9.64 -19.68
N PRO A 290 6.99 -10.59 -19.93
CA PRO A 290 6.34 -10.69 -21.23
C PRO A 290 5.55 -9.45 -21.62
N PHE A 291 4.82 -8.88 -20.66
CA PHE A 291 4.07 -7.63 -20.84
C PHE A 291 5.02 -6.44 -21.12
N LEU A 292 6.08 -6.29 -20.33
CA LEU A 292 7.07 -5.21 -20.54
C LEU A 292 7.75 -5.27 -21.90
N ARG A 293 7.97 -6.46 -22.47
CA ARG A 293 8.47 -6.58 -23.85
C ARG A 293 7.51 -5.98 -24.88
N GLN A 294 6.19 -6.11 -24.66
CA GLN A 294 5.17 -5.51 -25.51
C GLN A 294 5.17 -3.98 -25.38
N VAL A 295 5.18 -3.46 -24.15
CA VAL A 295 5.27 -2.02 -23.88
C VAL A 295 6.52 -1.42 -24.53
N ARG A 296 7.69 -2.04 -24.36
CA ARG A 296 8.95 -1.58 -24.99
C ARG A 296 8.86 -1.57 -26.53
N LYS A 297 8.13 -2.51 -27.11
CA LYS A 297 7.91 -2.54 -28.57
C LYS A 297 7.04 -1.36 -29.03
N VAL A 298 5.99 -1.02 -28.29
CA VAL A 298 5.14 0.14 -28.57
C VAL A 298 5.95 1.44 -28.50
N LEU A 299 6.81 1.58 -27.49
CA LEU A 299 7.64 2.77 -27.26
C LEU A 299 8.89 2.85 -28.12
N ALA A 300 9.27 1.79 -28.84
CA ALA A 300 10.52 1.71 -29.62
C ALA A 300 10.74 2.86 -30.62
N PRO A 301 9.71 3.39 -31.32
CA PRO A 301 9.89 4.55 -32.22
C PRO A 301 10.35 5.83 -31.50
N TYR A 302 10.15 5.93 -30.21
CA TYR A 302 10.44 7.11 -29.38
C TYR A 302 11.48 6.84 -28.28
N LYS A 303 12.34 5.83 -28.46
CA LYS A 303 13.30 5.36 -27.45
C LYS A 303 14.22 6.46 -26.87
N GLU A 304 14.52 7.51 -27.66
CA GLU A 304 15.35 8.63 -27.21
C GLU A 304 14.60 9.58 -26.22
N ASP A 305 13.28 9.49 -26.19
CA ASP A 305 12.43 10.29 -25.31
C ASP A 305 11.87 9.46 -24.14
N VAL A 306 12.27 8.18 -24.02
CA VAL A 306 11.76 7.25 -23.00
C VAL A 306 12.89 6.74 -22.12
N VAL A 307 12.72 6.86 -20.81
CA VAL A 307 13.61 6.27 -19.80
C VAL A 307 12.82 5.23 -19.01
N ILE A 308 13.32 3.99 -18.95
CA ILE A 308 12.75 2.92 -18.14
C ILE A 308 13.78 2.51 -17.09
N GLU A 309 13.44 2.68 -15.82
CA GLU A 309 14.26 2.28 -14.68
C GLU A 309 13.91 0.82 -14.32
N ASP A 310 14.74 -0.12 -14.75
CA ASP A 310 14.50 -1.57 -14.59
C ASP A 310 14.64 -2.08 -13.16
N THR A 311 15.23 -1.28 -12.27
CA THR A 311 15.44 -1.63 -10.87
C THR A 311 14.68 -0.66 -9.98
N TYR A 312 14.00 -1.21 -8.99
CA TYR A 312 13.37 -0.43 -7.94
C TYR A 312 14.35 -0.23 -6.79
N ASP A 313 14.54 1.01 -6.38
CA ASP A 313 15.35 1.38 -5.21
C ASP A 313 14.53 2.29 -4.29
N TRP A 314 14.10 1.72 -3.17
CA TRP A 314 13.35 2.47 -2.17
C TRP A 314 14.12 3.68 -1.62
N ALA A 315 15.39 3.51 -1.33
CA ALA A 315 16.18 4.58 -0.70
C ALA A 315 16.27 5.85 -1.54
N HIS A 316 16.08 5.73 -2.86
CA HIS A 316 16.20 6.84 -3.80
C HIS A 316 14.92 7.13 -4.59
N HIS A 317 13.79 6.51 -4.23
CA HIS A 317 12.53 6.66 -4.98
C HIS A 317 12.04 8.12 -5.05
N ALA A 318 12.22 8.92 -3.99
CA ALA A 318 11.87 10.34 -4.01
C ALA A 318 12.57 11.13 -5.13
N ALA A 319 13.77 10.70 -5.55
CA ALA A 319 14.50 11.32 -6.67
C ALA A 319 13.82 11.10 -8.03
N PHE A 320 12.92 10.13 -8.15
CA PHE A 320 12.13 9.92 -9.36
C PHE A 320 11.19 11.10 -9.62
N TYR A 321 10.46 11.52 -8.60
CA TYR A 321 9.45 12.59 -8.69
C TYR A 321 10.07 13.94 -9.08
N LYS A 322 11.32 14.21 -8.70
CA LYS A 322 12.08 15.41 -9.09
C LYS A 322 12.40 15.49 -10.58
N LYS A 323 12.29 14.38 -11.32
CA LYS A 323 12.64 14.26 -12.74
C LYS A 323 11.44 14.19 -13.67
N VAL A 324 10.23 14.44 -13.14
CA VAL A 324 8.99 14.39 -13.90
C VAL A 324 8.16 15.65 -13.69
N SER A 325 7.34 15.97 -14.68
CA SER A 325 6.46 17.16 -14.66
C SER A 325 5.04 16.79 -14.24
N VAL A 326 4.63 15.56 -14.46
CA VAL A 326 3.32 15.03 -14.10
C VAL A 326 3.46 13.55 -13.79
N ILE A 327 2.77 13.06 -12.78
CA ILE A 327 2.61 11.63 -12.53
C ILE A 327 1.29 11.16 -13.13
N CYS A 328 1.33 9.99 -13.74
CA CYS A 328 0.16 9.30 -14.25
C CYS A 328 0.33 7.79 -14.08
N VAL A 329 -0.58 7.17 -13.35
CA VAL A 329 -0.66 5.72 -13.19
C VAL A 329 -2.09 5.30 -13.55
N PRO A 330 -2.32 4.87 -14.80
CA PRO A 330 -3.66 4.54 -15.31
C PRO A 330 -4.19 3.22 -14.74
N LEU A 331 -4.36 3.14 -13.42
CA LEU A 331 -4.84 1.94 -12.74
C LEU A 331 -6.13 1.44 -13.39
N GLN A 332 -6.26 0.11 -13.53
CA GLN A 332 -7.44 -0.56 -14.08
C GLN A 332 -8.30 -1.16 -12.96
N PHE A 333 -8.20 -0.62 -11.76
CA PHE A 333 -8.99 -0.98 -10.58
C PHE A 333 -9.15 0.24 -9.67
N GLU A 334 -10.18 0.19 -8.83
CA GLU A 334 -10.44 1.23 -7.84
C GLU A 334 -9.38 1.22 -6.74
N GLU A 335 -8.68 2.33 -6.56
CA GLU A 335 -7.64 2.51 -5.55
C GLU A 335 -8.20 3.24 -4.33
N SER A 336 -7.80 2.83 -3.12
CA SER A 336 -8.30 3.47 -1.89
C SER A 336 -7.64 4.81 -1.60
N VAL A 337 -6.41 5.04 -2.05
CA VAL A 337 -5.73 6.33 -1.87
C VAL A 337 -4.59 6.62 -2.86
N GLY A 338 -3.81 5.63 -3.26
CA GLY A 338 -2.64 5.82 -4.13
C GLY A 338 -1.51 6.63 -3.47
N LEU A 339 -0.66 5.98 -2.68
CA LEU A 339 0.43 6.68 -1.96
C LEU A 339 1.34 7.49 -2.90
N TYR A 340 1.57 7.02 -4.13
CA TYR A 340 2.37 7.72 -5.15
C TYR A 340 1.84 9.11 -5.50
N LEU A 341 0.52 9.35 -5.37
CA LEU A 341 -0.08 10.68 -5.54
C LEU A 341 0.42 11.63 -4.48
N LEU A 342 0.45 11.17 -3.23
CA LEU A 342 0.89 11.99 -2.10
C LEU A 342 2.38 12.34 -2.22
N GLU A 343 3.19 11.40 -2.73
CA GLU A 343 4.61 11.60 -3.03
C GLU A 343 4.79 12.63 -4.16
N ALA A 344 3.97 12.55 -5.22
CA ALA A 344 3.94 13.57 -6.27
C ALA A 344 3.56 14.95 -5.70
N PHE A 345 2.52 15.02 -4.88
CA PHE A 345 2.10 16.28 -4.25
C PHE A 345 3.17 16.86 -3.34
N ALA A 346 3.90 16.02 -2.61
CA ALA A 346 5.00 16.46 -1.74
C ALA A 346 6.18 17.06 -2.52
N THR A 347 6.34 16.71 -3.81
CA THR A 347 7.30 17.32 -4.72
C THR A 347 6.71 18.47 -5.54
N GLY A 348 5.44 18.84 -5.33
CA GLY A 348 4.74 19.85 -6.12
C GLY A 348 4.40 19.40 -7.54
N VAL A 349 4.45 18.12 -7.83
CA VAL A 349 4.14 17.51 -9.13
C VAL A 349 2.65 17.22 -9.23
N PRO A 350 1.94 17.73 -10.23
CA PRO A 350 0.54 17.43 -10.47
C PRO A 350 0.36 16.02 -11.03
N VAL A 351 -0.89 15.54 -11.04
CA VAL A 351 -1.23 14.20 -11.49
C VAL A 351 -2.31 14.18 -12.56
N VAL A 352 -2.35 13.12 -13.37
CA VAL A 352 -3.47 12.84 -14.29
C VAL A 352 -3.88 11.39 -14.08
N GLU A 353 -5.07 11.18 -13.50
CA GLU A 353 -5.50 9.89 -13.01
C GLU A 353 -6.90 9.52 -13.56
N PRO A 354 -7.29 8.22 -13.58
CA PRO A 354 -8.64 7.84 -13.97
C PRO A 354 -9.69 8.38 -12.98
N ASP A 355 -10.87 8.76 -13.47
CA ASP A 355 -12.00 9.18 -12.63
C ASP A 355 -12.69 7.96 -12.01
N GLU A 356 -12.00 7.30 -11.10
CA GLU A 356 -12.41 6.05 -10.47
C GLU A 356 -11.84 5.97 -9.03
N GLY A 357 -12.48 5.17 -8.18
CA GLY A 357 -12.00 4.97 -6.81
C GLY A 357 -11.93 6.27 -5.99
N SER A 358 -10.85 6.44 -5.25
CA SER A 358 -10.62 7.63 -4.42
C SER A 358 -10.05 8.83 -5.17
N PHE A 359 -9.76 8.72 -6.46
CA PHE A 359 -9.01 9.77 -7.16
C PHE A 359 -9.75 11.11 -7.23
N SER A 360 -11.09 11.12 -7.37
CA SER A 360 -11.89 12.36 -7.32
C SER A 360 -11.75 13.09 -5.98
N GLU A 361 -11.60 12.35 -4.87
CA GLU A 361 -11.40 12.87 -3.52
C GLU A 361 -9.98 13.37 -3.28
N ILE A 362 -8.97 12.63 -3.80
CA ILE A 362 -7.55 12.86 -3.52
C ILE A 362 -6.97 13.93 -4.42
N VAL A 363 -7.29 13.90 -5.72
CA VAL A 363 -6.66 14.78 -6.73
C VAL A 363 -7.13 16.24 -6.61
N GLY A 364 -8.44 16.45 -6.45
CA GLY A 364 -8.98 17.82 -6.34
C GLY A 364 -8.47 18.73 -7.47
N ASN A 365 -7.85 19.86 -7.11
CA ASN A 365 -7.26 20.80 -8.05
C ASN A 365 -5.76 20.53 -8.34
N ALA A 366 -5.19 19.47 -7.79
CA ALA A 366 -3.77 19.12 -7.98
C ALA A 366 -3.50 18.34 -9.28
N GLY A 367 -4.49 18.26 -10.17
CA GLY A 367 -4.36 17.53 -11.42
C GLY A 367 -5.65 17.47 -12.20
N LEU A 368 -5.72 16.50 -13.10
CA LEU A 368 -6.92 16.24 -13.92
C LEU A 368 -7.34 14.78 -13.79
N LEU A 369 -8.63 14.54 -13.97
CA LEU A 369 -9.19 13.22 -14.10
C LEU A 369 -9.62 12.96 -15.54
N TYR A 370 -9.55 11.69 -15.97
CA TYR A 370 -9.95 11.28 -17.31
C TYR A 370 -10.82 10.01 -17.23
N HIS A 371 -11.56 9.69 -18.30
CA HIS A 371 -12.40 8.50 -18.36
C HIS A 371 -11.55 7.23 -18.28
N PRO A 372 -11.79 6.32 -17.32
CA PRO A 372 -10.95 5.15 -17.06
C PRO A 372 -10.70 4.26 -18.28
N ASN A 373 -9.54 3.59 -18.30
CA ASN A 373 -9.15 2.62 -19.33
C ASN A 373 -9.18 3.14 -20.80
N ASP A 374 -9.02 4.44 -21.00
CA ASP A 374 -9.08 5.10 -22.31
C ASP A 374 -7.81 5.92 -22.58
N ALA A 375 -6.95 5.40 -23.44
CA ALA A 375 -5.69 6.05 -23.81
C ALA A 375 -5.89 7.39 -24.53
N LEU A 376 -7.00 7.56 -25.28
CA LEU A 376 -7.30 8.82 -25.95
C LEU A 376 -7.68 9.89 -24.94
N HIS A 377 -8.62 9.61 -24.03
CA HIS A 377 -9.00 10.56 -22.99
C HIS A 377 -7.83 10.89 -22.06
N LEU A 378 -6.95 9.91 -21.77
CA LEU A 378 -5.71 10.16 -21.05
C LEU A 378 -4.80 11.12 -21.81
N ALA A 379 -4.59 10.89 -23.10
CA ALA A 379 -3.77 11.78 -23.95
C ALA A 379 -4.34 13.21 -23.99
N GLU A 380 -5.66 13.36 -24.12
CA GLU A 380 -6.35 14.65 -24.09
C GLU A 380 -6.19 15.38 -22.74
N ALA A 381 -6.30 14.65 -21.63
CA ALA A 381 -6.09 15.22 -20.30
C ALA A 381 -4.63 15.70 -20.08
N LEU A 382 -3.65 14.88 -20.49
CA LEU A 382 -2.24 15.24 -20.44
C LEU A 382 -1.93 16.45 -21.34
N GLU A 383 -2.44 16.45 -22.57
CA GLU A 383 -2.32 17.60 -23.46
C GLU A 383 -2.91 18.86 -22.84
N LYS A 384 -4.14 18.79 -22.33
CA LYS A 384 -4.82 19.89 -21.66
C LYS A 384 -4.00 20.48 -20.50
N LEU A 385 -3.41 19.59 -19.67
CA LEU A 385 -2.58 20.02 -18.56
C LEU A 385 -1.39 20.86 -19.02
N PHE A 386 -0.70 20.43 -20.09
CA PHE A 386 0.51 21.09 -20.57
C PHE A 386 0.26 22.29 -21.47
N THR A 387 -0.88 22.36 -22.18
CA THR A 387 -1.14 23.37 -23.20
C THR A 387 -2.09 24.48 -22.77
N THR A 388 -2.90 24.24 -21.72
CA THR A 388 -3.80 25.28 -21.19
C THR A 388 -3.03 26.29 -20.35
N PRO A 389 -3.03 27.58 -20.71
CA PRO A 389 -2.26 28.59 -19.99
C PRO A 389 -2.58 28.64 -18.49
N GLY A 390 -1.55 28.55 -17.66
CA GLY A 390 -1.64 28.66 -16.20
C GLY A 390 -2.20 27.43 -15.48
N LEU A 391 -2.71 26.41 -16.20
CA LEU A 391 -3.30 25.22 -15.58
C LEU A 391 -2.23 24.38 -14.88
N TYR A 392 -1.08 24.18 -15.53
CA TYR A 392 0.03 23.41 -14.97
C TYR A 392 0.52 24.03 -13.65
N GLU A 393 0.81 25.34 -13.64
CA GLU A 393 1.29 26.05 -12.46
C GLU A 393 0.26 26.10 -11.33
N GLN A 394 -1.03 26.20 -11.67
CA GLN A 394 -2.11 26.12 -10.69
C GLN A 394 -2.18 24.74 -10.06
N SER A 395 -2.06 23.67 -10.85
CA SER A 395 -2.06 22.30 -10.36
C SER A 395 -0.84 22.00 -9.49
N CYS A 396 0.36 22.48 -9.84
CA CYS A 396 1.56 22.38 -8.99
C CYS A 396 1.36 23.05 -7.61
N LYS A 397 0.82 24.27 -7.59
CA LYS A 397 0.52 24.98 -6.34
C LYS A 397 -0.51 24.24 -5.49
N ALA A 398 -1.55 23.69 -6.12
CA ALA A 398 -2.57 22.90 -5.43
C ALA A 398 -1.99 21.60 -4.86
N ALA A 399 -1.11 20.90 -5.59
CA ALA A 399 -0.41 19.72 -5.14
C ALA A 399 0.41 19.99 -3.86
N SER A 400 1.28 21.01 -3.88
CA SER A 400 2.07 21.41 -2.71
C SER A 400 1.20 21.80 -1.51
N LYS A 401 0.09 22.51 -1.76
CA LYS A 401 -0.85 22.90 -0.71
C LYS A 401 -1.54 21.66 -0.08
N LEU A 402 -2.05 20.74 -0.88
CA LEU A 402 -2.68 19.51 -0.39
C LEU A 402 -1.71 18.67 0.44
N SER A 403 -0.47 18.54 -0.02
CA SER A 403 0.58 17.83 0.74
C SER A 403 0.80 18.44 2.12
N ALA A 404 0.95 19.77 2.20
CA ALA A 404 1.21 20.48 3.45
C ALA A 404 0.02 20.45 4.43
N GLU A 405 -1.21 20.65 3.92
CA GLU A 405 -2.40 20.86 4.74
C GLU A 405 -3.15 19.56 5.09
N ARG A 406 -2.98 18.47 4.30
CA ARG A 406 -3.76 17.25 4.47
C ARG A 406 -2.92 16.00 4.65
N TYR A 407 -1.78 15.90 3.95
CA TYR A 407 -0.98 14.67 3.87
C TYR A 407 0.37 14.75 4.57
N ASN A 408 0.58 15.76 5.40
CA ASN A 408 1.75 15.85 6.27
C ASN A 408 1.65 14.84 7.42
N CYS A 409 2.72 14.13 7.70
CA CYS A 409 2.77 13.09 8.72
C CYS A 409 2.41 13.61 10.13
N CYS A 410 2.69 14.87 10.47
CA CYS A 410 2.32 15.44 11.76
C CYS A 410 0.80 15.56 11.91
N ILE A 411 0.11 16.07 10.87
CA ILE A 411 -1.36 16.22 10.86
C ILE A 411 -2.04 14.85 10.97
N VAL A 412 -1.49 13.86 10.27
CA VAL A 412 -2.03 12.49 10.26
C VAL A 412 -1.82 11.81 11.62
N ALA A 413 -0.66 12.01 12.27
CA ALA A 413 -0.40 11.50 13.62
C ALA A 413 -1.36 12.13 14.65
N GLU A 414 -1.57 13.45 14.62
CA GLU A 414 -2.53 14.15 15.47
C GLU A 414 -3.94 13.57 15.32
N LYS A 415 -4.36 13.30 14.07
CA LYS A 415 -5.67 12.72 13.79
C LYS A 415 -5.82 11.30 14.35
N LEU A 416 -4.79 10.46 14.23
CA LEU A 416 -4.80 9.12 14.82
C LEU A 416 -4.82 9.21 16.36
N GLU A 417 -4.04 10.13 16.95
CA GLU A 417 -4.07 10.36 18.40
C GLU A 417 -5.45 10.77 18.92
N GLU A 418 -6.13 11.70 18.22
CA GLU A 418 -7.49 12.11 18.57
C GLU A 418 -8.43 10.90 18.63
N ILE A 419 -8.37 10.03 17.62
CA ILE A 419 -9.19 8.81 17.58
C ILE A 419 -8.86 7.91 18.78
N ILE A 420 -7.58 7.64 19.03
CA ILE A 420 -7.14 6.79 20.15
C ILE A 420 -7.61 7.35 21.50
N LYS A 421 -7.63 8.66 21.67
CA LYS A 421 -8.09 9.32 22.92
C LYS A 421 -9.60 9.21 23.14
N THR A 422 -10.39 8.99 22.07
CA THR A 422 -11.87 8.91 22.17
C THR A 422 -12.39 7.50 22.41
N ILE A 423 -11.59 6.48 22.23
CA ILE A 423 -11.90 5.06 22.44
C ILE A 423 -11.29 4.57 23.79
#